data_74dd247caeed9e3cd173747665587214
#
_entry.id   74dd247caeed9e3cd173747665587214
#
_cell.length_a   1.000
_cell.length_b   1.000
_cell.length_c   1.000
_cell.angle_alpha   90.00
_cell.angle_beta   90.00
_cell.angle_gamma   90.00
#
_symmetry.space_group_name_H-M   'P 1'
#
loop_
_entity.id
_entity.type
_entity.pdbx_description
1 polymer ?
#
loop_
_entity_poly.entity_id
_entity_poly.type
_entity_poly.pdbx_seq_one_letter_code
_entity_poly.pdbx_strand_id
1 'polypeptide(L)'
;EKKRYALLEIPSRSILPRFVLLPGKKGARYVIFLDDVIRWGLKEIFSILPFDEISAFTIKVTRDAELEIADDISESYIDKLSRSLQLRKKGSPVRFVHDRQMPAEFLKILTKKLNLGSEDVIMPGNRYHNFKDFMKFIEVEGEVLNYPKLPPVRHPALHYGKSILSVIRKRDIMFYFPYHPFDHFIDLLREASIDPFVTSIHITLYRLARNSSVINALMNAARNGKSVTTVVELQARFDEEANIHWGNRLLDEGVKVIYGVPGLKVHSKLCLITRVKGEVTQRYAALGTGNFNEDTAR
;
A
#
# COMPACT_ATOMS: atom_id res chain seq x y z
N GLU A 1 -24.77 -39.92 -5.76
CA GLU A 1 -23.96 -38.93 -6.49
C GLU A 1 -22.81 -38.41 -5.59
N LYS A 2 -21.58 -38.48 -6.07
CA LYS A 2 -20.41 -38.08 -5.30
C LYS A 2 -20.18 -36.58 -5.48
N LYS A 3 -20.56 -35.75 -4.52
CA LYS A 3 -20.30 -34.31 -4.51
C LYS A 3 -18.80 -34.07 -4.40
N ARG A 4 -18.28 -33.11 -5.21
CA ARG A 4 -16.91 -32.63 -5.17
C ARG A 4 -16.93 -31.15 -4.84
N TYR A 5 -15.93 -30.68 -4.10
CA TYR A 5 -15.82 -29.30 -3.67
C TYR A 5 -14.48 -28.74 -4.08
N ALA A 6 -14.48 -27.52 -4.58
CA ALA A 6 -13.26 -26.77 -4.92
C ALA A 6 -13.31 -25.37 -4.35
N LEU A 7 -12.14 -24.81 -4.03
CA LEU A 7 -11.98 -23.43 -3.64
C LEU A 7 -11.16 -22.72 -4.73
N LEU A 8 -11.74 -21.65 -5.27
CA LEU A 8 -11.11 -20.80 -6.27
C LEU A 8 -10.82 -19.44 -5.67
N GLU A 9 -9.56 -19.01 -5.70
CA GLU A 9 -9.20 -17.63 -5.38
C GLU A 9 -9.51 -16.72 -6.58
N ILE A 10 -10.17 -15.58 -6.32
CA ILE A 10 -10.44 -14.58 -7.34
C ILE A 10 -9.17 -13.76 -7.55
N PRO A 11 -8.48 -13.85 -8.70
CA PRO A 11 -7.13 -13.28 -8.93
C PRO A 11 -7.17 -11.77 -9.22
N SER A 12 -7.95 -11.00 -8.47
CA SER A 12 -8.24 -9.59 -8.75
C SER A 12 -7.11 -8.60 -8.40
N ARG A 13 -6.02 -9.07 -7.78
CA ARG A 13 -4.97 -8.17 -7.30
C ARG A 13 -3.77 -8.02 -8.22
N SER A 14 -3.47 -9.03 -9.03
CA SER A 14 -2.22 -9.09 -9.77
C SER A 14 -2.36 -9.52 -11.24
N ILE A 15 -3.42 -10.22 -11.61
CA ILE A 15 -3.55 -10.85 -12.93
C ILE A 15 -4.71 -10.26 -13.73
N LEU A 16 -5.88 -10.13 -13.11
CA LEU A 16 -7.10 -9.66 -13.78
C LEU A 16 -7.74 -8.49 -13.02
N PRO A 17 -8.38 -7.55 -13.72
CA PRO A 17 -9.11 -6.46 -13.07
C PRO A 17 -10.34 -7.01 -12.31
N ARG A 18 -10.65 -6.40 -11.17
CA ARG A 18 -11.84 -6.75 -10.38
C ARG A 18 -13.15 -6.45 -11.12
N PHE A 19 -13.15 -5.39 -11.90
CA PHE A 19 -14.26 -4.94 -12.72
C PHE A 19 -13.89 -5.13 -14.20
N VAL A 20 -14.76 -5.77 -14.94
CA VAL A 20 -14.58 -6.03 -16.37
C VAL A 20 -15.59 -5.20 -17.15
N LEU A 21 -15.09 -4.38 -18.07
CA LEU A 21 -15.94 -3.62 -18.97
C LEU A 21 -16.38 -4.53 -20.12
N LEU A 22 -17.68 -4.68 -20.29
CA LEU A 22 -18.25 -5.47 -21.40
C LEU A 22 -18.55 -4.58 -22.60
N PRO A 23 -18.56 -5.14 -23.81
CA PRO A 23 -19.04 -4.44 -24.99
C PRO A 23 -20.45 -3.91 -24.77
N GLY A 24 -20.65 -2.61 -24.99
CA GLY A 24 -21.93 -1.93 -24.79
C GLY A 24 -22.61 -1.57 -26.10
N LYS A 25 -23.92 -1.40 -26.05
CA LYS A 25 -24.67 -0.76 -27.12
C LYS A 25 -24.50 0.77 -27.02
N LYS A 26 -24.76 1.49 -28.11
CA LYS A 26 -24.67 2.96 -28.16
C LYS A 26 -25.39 3.62 -26.96
N GLY A 27 -24.64 4.36 -26.14
CA GLY A 27 -25.15 5.04 -24.96
C GLY A 27 -25.22 4.21 -23.66
N ALA A 28 -24.91 2.91 -23.68
CA ALA A 28 -24.86 2.05 -22.48
C ALA A 28 -23.46 1.49 -22.25
N ARG A 29 -23.07 1.44 -20.99
CA ARG A 29 -21.82 0.82 -20.53
C ARG A 29 -22.17 -0.28 -19.54
N TYR A 30 -21.61 -1.45 -19.73
CA TYR A 30 -21.84 -2.61 -18.87
C TYR A 30 -20.54 -2.96 -18.15
N VAL A 31 -20.64 -3.04 -16.84
CA VAL A 31 -19.52 -3.46 -15.98
C VAL A 31 -19.94 -4.68 -15.21
N ILE A 32 -19.12 -5.71 -15.21
CA ILE A 32 -19.36 -6.97 -14.49
C ILE A 32 -18.23 -7.22 -13.50
N PHE A 33 -18.54 -7.86 -12.38
CA PHE A 33 -17.51 -8.35 -11.46
C PHE A 33 -16.80 -9.56 -12.04
N LEU A 34 -15.50 -9.66 -11.78
CA LEU A 34 -14.70 -10.84 -12.13
C LEU A 34 -15.29 -12.13 -11.56
N ASP A 35 -15.97 -12.07 -10.40
CA ASP A 35 -16.71 -13.20 -9.81
C ASP A 35 -17.71 -13.81 -10.78
N ASP A 36 -18.43 -12.98 -11.51
CA ASP A 36 -19.46 -13.48 -12.45
C ASP A 36 -18.84 -13.98 -13.75
N VAL A 37 -17.71 -13.39 -14.18
CA VAL A 37 -16.96 -13.94 -15.30
C VAL A 37 -16.45 -15.34 -14.97
N ILE A 38 -15.92 -15.54 -13.76
CA ILE A 38 -15.49 -16.86 -13.29
C ILE A 38 -16.67 -17.84 -13.22
N ARG A 39 -17.82 -17.39 -12.68
CA ARG A 39 -19.03 -18.23 -12.64
C ARG A 39 -19.49 -18.66 -14.02
N TRP A 40 -19.47 -17.75 -14.97
CA TRP A 40 -19.83 -18.05 -16.35
C TRP A 40 -18.87 -19.08 -16.96
N GLY A 41 -17.56 -18.97 -16.69
CA GLY A 41 -16.51 -19.85 -17.18
C GLY A 41 -16.28 -21.13 -16.35
N LEU A 42 -17.13 -21.48 -15.37
CA LEU A 42 -16.88 -22.65 -14.51
C LEU A 42 -16.80 -23.97 -15.28
N LYS A 43 -17.58 -24.13 -16.33
CA LYS A 43 -17.56 -25.34 -17.16
C LYS A 43 -16.23 -25.53 -17.86
N GLU A 44 -15.64 -24.45 -18.35
CA GLU A 44 -14.33 -24.43 -18.99
C GLU A 44 -13.22 -24.66 -17.97
N ILE A 45 -13.29 -24.00 -16.81
CA ILE A 45 -12.30 -24.12 -15.73
C ILE A 45 -12.22 -25.58 -15.23
N PHE A 46 -13.36 -26.25 -15.12
CA PHE A 46 -13.45 -27.64 -14.63
C PHE A 46 -13.69 -28.68 -15.71
N SER A 47 -13.42 -28.34 -17.00
CA SER A 47 -13.68 -29.23 -18.15
C SER A 47 -13.00 -30.59 -18.08
N ILE A 48 -11.90 -30.71 -17.31
CA ILE A 48 -11.17 -31.97 -17.11
C ILE A 48 -11.88 -32.92 -16.11
N LEU A 49 -12.92 -32.45 -15.42
CA LEU A 49 -13.66 -33.23 -14.42
C LEU A 49 -15.05 -33.56 -14.94
N PRO A 50 -15.54 -34.83 -14.81
CA PRO A 50 -16.90 -35.14 -15.13
C PRO A 50 -17.84 -34.58 -14.06
N PHE A 51 -18.89 -33.85 -14.47
CA PHE A 51 -19.96 -33.34 -13.62
C PHE A 51 -21.25 -33.14 -14.43
N ASP A 52 -22.40 -33.30 -13.79
CA ASP A 52 -23.71 -33.02 -14.36
C ASP A 52 -24.15 -31.60 -14.06
N GLU A 53 -23.91 -31.17 -12.80
CA GLU A 53 -24.20 -29.81 -12.33
C GLU A 53 -23.00 -29.17 -11.64
N ILE A 54 -22.87 -27.87 -11.81
CA ILE A 54 -21.86 -27.06 -11.14
C ILE A 54 -22.51 -25.79 -10.59
N SER A 55 -22.23 -25.49 -9.33
CA SER A 55 -22.67 -24.27 -8.68
C SER A 55 -21.51 -23.61 -7.91
N ALA A 56 -21.57 -22.29 -7.73
CA ALA A 56 -20.54 -21.55 -7.01
C ALA A 56 -21.15 -20.52 -6.06
N PHE A 57 -20.54 -20.42 -4.89
CA PHE A 57 -20.91 -19.50 -3.82
C PHE A 57 -19.69 -18.71 -3.39
N THR A 58 -19.84 -17.39 -3.25
CA THR A 58 -18.74 -16.55 -2.80
C THR A 58 -18.55 -16.62 -1.29
N ILE A 59 -17.31 -16.62 -0.90
CA ILE A 59 -16.90 -16.53 0.50
C ILE A 59 -15.84 -15.44 0.68
N LYS A 60 -15.76 -14.90 1.88
CA LYS A 60 -14.67 -14.03 2.30
C LYS A 60 -14.18 -14.44 3.68
N VAL A 61 -12.91 -14.75 3.76
CA VAL A 61 -12.22 -15.05 5.01
C VAL A 61 -11.40 -13.84 5.43
N THR A 62 -11.58 -13.37 6.65
CA THR A 62 -10.68 -12.40 7.28
C THR A 62 -9.89 -13.15 8.33
N ARG A 63 -8.58 -13.08 8.24
CA ARG A 63 -7.65 -13.70 9.19
C ARG A 63 -7.20 -12.68 10.21
N ASP A 64 -6.78 -13.15 11.37
CA ASP A 64 -6.14 -12.31 12.35
C ASP A 64 -4.91 -11.64 11.73
N ALA A 65 -4.79 -10.34 12.00
CA ALA A 65 -3.72 -9.51 11.48
C ALA A 65 -2.78 -9.04 12.59
N GLU A 66 -2.96 -9.49 13.81
CA GLU A 66 -2.06 -9.17 14.92
C GLU A 66 -0.73 -9.88 14.71
N LEU A 67 0.34 -9.15 14.98
CA LEU A 67 1.70 -9.63 14.91
C LEU A 67 2.18 -9.83 16.35
N GLU A 68 2.27 -11.06 16.78
CA GLU A 68 3.03 -11.42 17.97
C GLU A 68 4.52 -11.51 17.58
N ILE A 69 5.31 -10.55 18.04
CA ILE A 69 6.76 -10.57 17.88
C ILE A 69 7.32 -11.09 19.20
N ALA A 70 7.78 -12.32 19.18
CA ALA A 70 8.41 -12.92 20.36
C ALA A 70 9.70 -12.16 20.75
N ASP A 71 9.88 -11.90 22.04
CA ASP A 71 11.05 -11.22 22.62
C ASP A 71 12.30 -12.13 22.70
N ASP A 72 12.61 -12.88 21.66
CA ASP A 72 13.81 -13.69 21.62
C ASP A 72 15.01 -12.86 21.11
N ILE A 73 16.09 -12.82 21.85
CA ILE A 73 17.25 -11.96 21.63
C ILE A 73 18.16 -12.50 20.50
N SER A 74 17.96 -13.75 20.06
CA SER A 74 18.86 -14.44 19.13
C SER A 74 18.67 -14.14 17.65
N GLU A 75 17.54 -13.57 17.25
CA GLU A 75 17.22 -13.26 15.84
C GLU A 75 17.09 -11.76 15.57
N SER A 76 17.47 -11.33 14.35
CA SER A 76 17.23 -9.97 13.88
C SER A 76 15.72 -9.63 13.95
N TYR A 77 15.40 -8.44 14.42
CA TYR A 77 14.00 -7.95 14.47
C TYR A 77 13.31 -8.03 13.11
N ILE A 78 14.04 -7.81 12.01
CA ILE A 78 13.53 -7.91 10.63
C ILE A 78 13.16 -9.34 10.28
N ASP A 79 13.97 -10.31 10.69
CA ASP A 79 13.70 -11.72 10.40
C ASP A 79 12.50 -12.22 11.17
N LYS A 80 12.38 -11.81 12.44
CA LYS A 80 11.19 -12.07 13.27
C LYS A 80 9.93 -11.47 12.64
N LEU A 81 9.99 -10.21 12.22
CA LEU A 81 8.88 -9.53 11.59
C LEU A 81 8.51 -10.21 10.25
N SER A 82 9.48 -10.56 9.43
CA SER A 82 9.26 -11.26 8.16
C SER A 82 8.61 -12.63 8.38
N ARG A 83 9.04 -13.38 9.39
CA ARG A 83 8.44 -14.66 9.80
C ARG A 83 7.00 -14.46 10.29
N SER A 84 6.77 -13.47 11.17
CA SER A 84 5.43 -13.14 11.67
C SER A 84 4.49 -12.71 10.54
N LEU A 85 4.98 -11.98 9.53
CA LEU A 85 4.20 -11.64 8.33
C LEU A 85 3.80 -12.87 7.51
N GLN A 86 4.67 -13.87 7.40
CA GLN A 86 4.32 -15.14 6.75
C GLN A 86 3.29 -15.94 7.58
N LEU A 87 3.43 -15.94 8.91
CA LEU A 87 2.46 -16.57 9.81
C LEU A 87 1.10 -15.87 9.76
N ARG A 88 1.05 -14.54 9.62
CA ARG A 88 -0.19 -13.79 9.41
C ARG A 88 -0.97 -14.26 8.17
N LYS A 89 -0.28 -14.61 7.09
CA LYS A 89 -0.93 -15.19 5.89
C LYS A 89 -1.58 -16.55 6.18
N LYS A 90 -1.11 -17.24 7.20
CA LYS A 90 -1.61 -18.54 7.71
C LYS A 90 -2.43 -18.40 8.98
N GLY A 91 -2.59 -17.19 9.51
CA GLY A 91 -3.30 -16.89 10.76
C GLY A 91 -4.71 -17.44 10.81
N SER A 92 -5.21 -17.68 12.01
CA SER A 92 -6.55 -18.22 12.24
C SER A 92 -7.62 -17.30 11.61
N PRO A 93 -8.62 -17.85 10.93
CA PRO A 93 -9.74 -17.07 10.44
C PRO A 93 -10.52 -16.51 11.65
N VAL A 94 -10.78 -15.22 11.69
CA VAL A 94 -11.59 -14.58 12.76
C VAL A 94 -12.96 -14.14 12.26
N ARG A 95 -13.14 -14.04 10.94
CA ARG A 95 -14.42 -13.70 10.34
C ARG A 95 -14.59 -14.41 9.00
N PHE A 96 -15.71 -15.08 8.86
CA PHE A 96 -16.12 -15.80 7.66
C PHE A 96 -17.46 -15.25 7.16
N VAL A 97 -17.48 -14.67 5.98
CA VAL A 97 -18.70 -14.22 5.32
C VAL A 97 -18.95 -15.15 4.15
N HIS A 98 -20.18 -15.68 4.03
CA HIS A 98 -20.57 -16.60 2.98
C HIS A 98 -21.84 -16.12 2.25
N ASP A 99 -22.02 -16.53 1.01
CA ASP A 99 -23.27 -16.36 0.28
C ASP A 99 -24.39 -17.07 1.05
N ARG A 100 -25.50 -16.35 1.36
CA ARG A 100 -26.63 -16.95 2.11
C ARG A 100 -27.33 -18.05 1.36
N GLN A 101 -27.17 -18.13 0.04
CA GLN A 101 -27.71 -19.19 -0.79
C GLN A 101 -26.88 -20.46 -0.76
N MET A 102 -25.75 -20.45 -0.06
CA MET A 102 -24.90 -21.62 0.09
C MET A 102 -25.64 -22.73 0.86
N PRO A 103 -25.68 -23.98 0.34
CA PRO A 103 -26.26 -25.09 1.04
C PRO A 103 -25.61 -25.31 2.41
N ALA A 104 -26.44 -25.60 3.44
CA ALA A 104 -25.98 -25.80 4.81
C ALA A 104 -24.93 -26.91 4.95
N GLU A 105 -25.06 -27.99 4.16
CA GLU A 105 -24.08 -29.08 4.10
C GLU A 105 -22.71 -28.56 3.63
N PHE A 106 -22.68 -27.73 2.60
CA PHE A 106 -21.43 -27.17 2.08
C PHE A 106 -20.82 -26.17 3.08
N LEU A 107 -21.64 -25.33 3.70
CA LEU A 107 -21.19 -24.43 4.77
C LEU A 107 -20.51 -25.21 5.91
N LYS A 108 -21.12 -26.32 6.36
CA LYS A 108 -20.56 -27.17 7.41
C LYS A 108 -19.21 -27.79 7.02
N ILE A 109 -19.05 -28.19 5.75
CA ILE A 109 -17.77 -28.69 5.25
C ILE A 109 -16.71 -27.60 5.26
N LEU A 110 -17.04 -26.38 4.81
CA LEU A 110 -16.11 -25.26 4.76
C LEU A 110 -15.69 -24.82 6.17
N THR A 111 -16.63 -24.64 7.08
CA THR A 111 -16.32 -24.24 8.47
C THR A 111 -15.39 -25.25 9.14
N LYS A 112 -15.66 -26.55 8.97
CA LYS A 112 -14.79 -27.62 9.46
C LYS A 112 -13.39 -27.58 8.82
N LYS A 113 -13.29 -27.39 7.50
CA LYS A 113 -12.00 -27.33 6.78
C LYS A 113 -11.18 -26.09 7.10
N LEU A 114 -11.83 -24.99 7.42
CA LEU A 114 -11.21 -23.74 7.81
C LEU A 114 -10.93 -23.63 9.32
N ASN A 115 -11.25 -24.69 10.10
CA ASN A 115 -11.15 -24.74 11.56
C ASN A 115 -11.88 -23.57 12.25
N LEU A 116 -13.06 -23.19 11.74
CA LEU A 116 -13.89 -22.17 12.34
C LEU A 116 -14.65 -22.75 13.54
N GLY A 117 -14.49 -22.13 14.70
CA GLY A 117 -15.11 -22.51 15.96
C GLY A 117 -16.27 -21.59 16.37
N SER A 118 -16.73 -21.76 17.62
CA SER A 118 -17.80 -20.93 18.22
C SER A 118 -17.38 -19.49 18.47
N GLU A 119 -16.08 -19.23 18.60
CA GLU A 119 -15.51 -17.90 18.83
C GLU A 119 -15.41 -17.08 17.53
N ASP A 120 -15.53 -17.74 16.38
CA ASP A 120 -15.36 -17.08 15.08
C ASP A 120 -16.68 -16.48 14.58
N VAL A 121 -16.58 -15.32 13.94
CA VAL A 121 -17.72 -14.62 13.39
C VAL A 121 -18.10 -15.21 12.03
N ILE A 122 -19.15 -16.04 11.99
CA ILE A 122 -19.72 -16.59 10.75
C ILE A 122 -20.96 -15.78 10.38
N MET A 123 -20.95 -15.14 9.20
CA MET A 123 -22.02 -14.24 8.77
C MET A 123 -22.58 -14.61 7.40
N PRO A 124 -23.90 -14.75 7.26
CA PRO A 124 -24.51 -14.82 5.94
C PRO A 124 -24.42 -13.44 5.26
N GLY A 125 -23.89 -13.42 4.06
CA GLY A 125 -23.83 -12.26 3.19
C GLY A 125 -24.73 -12.41 1.97
N ASN A 126 -24.44 -11.64 0.95
CA ASN A 126 -25.04 -11.78 -0.37
C ASN A 126 -24.01 -12.37 -1.36
N ARG A 127 -24.35 -12.34 -2.65
CA ARG A 127 -23.53 -12.88 -3.73
C ARG A 127 -22.16 -12.20 -3.86
N TYR A 128 -22.05 -10.90 -3.54
CA TYR A 128 -20.82 -10.15 -3.67
C TYR A 128 -20.26 -9.73 -2.32
N HIS A 129 -18.94 -9.81 -2.21
CA HIS A 129 -18.18 -9.39 -1.03
C HIS A 129 -17.10 -8.38 -1.42
N ASN A 130 -16.46 -7.78 -0.41
CA ASN A 130 -15.30 -6.91 -0.58
C ASN A 130 -15.59 -5.59 -1.30
N PHE A 131 -16.67 -4.90 -0.93
CA PHE A 131 -17.08 -3.62 -1.53
C PHE A 131 -16.03 -2.51 -1.49
N LYS A 132 -14.97 -2.64 -0.68
CA LYS A 132 -13.82 -1.72 -0.73
C LYS A 132 -13.16 -1.69 -2.12
N ASP A 133 -13.39 -2.69 -2.97
CA ASP A 133 -12.84 -2.73 -4.33
C ASP A 133 -13.42 -1.58 -5.19
N PHE A 134 -14.60 -1.04 -4.84
CA PHE A 134 -15.17 0.15 -5.49
C PHE A 134 -14.32 1.42 -5.33
N MET A 135 -13.41 1.48 -4.36
CA MET A 135 -12.43 2.57 -4.28
C MET A 135 -11.48 2.62 -5.51
N LYS A 136 -11.42 1.52 -6.26
CA LYS A 136 -10.66 1.38 -7.51
C LYS A 136 -11.59 1.04 -8.67
N PHE A 137 -12.83 1.55 -8.62
CA PHE A 137 -13.77 1.36 -9.71
C PHE A 137 -13.18 1.94 -10.99
N ILE A 138 -13.36 1.20 -12.09
CA ILE A 138 -12.84 1.60 -13.40
C ILE A 138 -13.45 2.94 -13.82
N GLU A 139 -12.65 3.81 -14.43
CA GLU A 139 -13.15 4.97 -15.13
C GLU A 139 -13.94 4.47 -16.34
N VAL A 140 -15.24 4.51 -16.23
CA VAL A 140 -16.12 4.29 -17.39
C VAL A 140 -16.03 5.56 -18.21
N GLU A 141 -15.50 5.49 -19.44
CA GLU A 141 -15.36 6.64 -20.32
C GLU A 141 -16.65 7.46 -20.39
N GLY A 142 -16.54 8.73 -20.00
CA GLY A 142 -17.63 9.69 -19.95
C GLY A 142 -17.42 10.64 -18.77
N GLU A 143 -17.05 11.89 -19.04
CA GLU A 143 -16.79 12.92 -18.03
C GLU A 143 -17.98 13.17 -17.07
N VAL A 144 -19.19 12.76 -17.48
CA VAL A 144 -20.44 13.04 -16.76
C VAL A 144 -20.55 12.28 -15.42
N LEU A 145 -19.83 11.18 -15.24
CA LEU A 145 -19.91 10.34 -14.05
C LEU A 145 -18.83 10.63 -13.00
N ASN A 146 -17.87 11.49 -13.32
CA ASN A 146 -16.78 11.85 -12.43
C ASN A 146 -16.86 13.33 -12.05
N TYR A 147 -16.43 13.65 -10.84
CA TYR A 147 -16.17 15.05 -10.50
C TYR A 147 -15.04 15.61 -11.38
N PRO A 148 -15.09 16.92 -11.73
CA PRO A 148 -14.00 17.56 -12.45
C PRO A 148 -12.67 17.36 -11.71
N LYS A 149 -11.65 16.95 -12.44
CA LYS A 149 -10.29 16.84 -11.87
C LYS A 149 -9.79 18.26 -11.54
N LEU A 150 -9.40 18.47 -10.30
CA LEU A 150 -8.77 19.70 -9.85
C LEU A 150 -7.25 19.46 -9.82
N PRO A 151 -6.51 19.88 -10.85
CA PRO A 151 -5.05 19.71 -10.86
C PRO A 151 -4.42 20.53 -9.74
N PRO A 152 -3.39 20.00 -9.06
CA PRO A 152 -2.68 20.75 -8.03
C PRO A 152 -2.07 22.04 -8.60
N VAL A 153 -2.15 23.12 -7.84
CA VAL A 153 -1.59 24.44 -8.22
C VAL A 153 -0.23 24.60 -7.56
N ARG A 154 0.80 24.95 -8.34
CA ARG A 154 2.12 25.21 -7.79
C ARG A 154 2.10 26.35 -6.78
N HIS A 155 2.88 26.22 -5.72
CA HIS A 155 3.00 27.27 -4.73
C HIS A 155 3.60 28.54 -5.35
N PRO A 156 3.01 29.74 -5.16
CA PRO A 156 3.43 30.97 -5.84
C PRO A 156 4.90 31.38 -5.61
N ALA A 157 5.49 30.95 -4.50
CA ALA A 157 6.91 31.23 -4.22
C ALA A 157 7.88 30.28 -4.90
N LEU A 158 7.41 29.13 -5.39
CA LEU A 158 8.24 28.06 -5.95
C LEU A 158 8.05 28.00 -7.47
N HIS A 159 8.84 28.80 -8.17
CA HIS A 159 8.85 28.84 -9.64
C HIS A 159 9.88 27.85 -10.19
N TYR A 160 9.65 27.37 -11.42
CA TYR A 160 10.64 26.60 -12.15
C TYR A 160 11.97 27.36 -12.28
N GLY A 161 13.09 26.65 -12.16
CA GLY A 161 14.42 27.24 -12.29
C GLY A 161 14.91 28.03 -11.07
N LYS A 162 14.13 28.08 -9.97
CA LYS A 162 14.57 28.67 -8.70
C LYS A 162 14.86 27.60 -7.68
N SER A 163 15.97 27.75 -6.96
CA SER A 163 16.35 26.89 -5.84
C SER A 163 15.34 26.97 -4.71
N ILE A 164 14.77 25.82 -4.32
CA ILE A 164 13.83 25.69 -3.20
C ILE A 164 14.54 26.05 -1.89
N LEU A 165 15.78 25.54 -1.69
CA LEU A 165 16.59 25.87 -0.53
C LEU A 165 16.82 27.37 -0.39
N SER A 166 17.00 28.09 -1.51
CA SER A 166 17.13 29.53 -1.50
C SER A 166 15.85 30.26 -1.11
N VAL A 167 14.68 29.72 -1.45
CA VAL A 167 13.38 30.30 -1.09
C VAL A 167 13.10 30.08 0.39
N ILE A 168 13.23 28.82 0.88
CA ILE A 168 12.92 28.48 2.27
C ILE A 168 13.91 29.07 3.26
N ARG A 169 15.10 29.44 2.82
CA ARG A 169 16.05 30.23 3.63
C ARG A 169 15.50 31.60 4.02
N LYS A 170 14.63 32.17 3.19
CA LYS A 170 14.11 33.55 3.37
C LYS A 170 12.77 33.55 4.12
N ARG A 171 12.00 32.49 4.01
CA ARG A 171 10.67 32.37 4.62
C ARG A 171 10.21 30.93 4.66
N ASP A 172 9.37 30.58 5.59
CA ASP A 172 8.70 29.29 5.63
C ASP A 172 7.68 29.15 4.48
N ILE A 173 7.52 27.92 4.01
CA ILE A 173 6.57 27.55 2.96
C ILE A 173 5.62 26.53 3.53
N MET A 174 4.34 26.80 3.43
CA MET A 174 3.27 25.88 3.82
C MET A 174 2.67 25.19 2.60
N PHE A 175 2.61 23.88 2.61
CA PHE A 175 1.90 23.10 1.60
C PHE A 175 0.58 22.59 2.15
N TYR A 176 -0.41 22.52 1.27
CA TYR A 176 -1.71 21.93 1.55
C TYR A 176 -2.06 20.93 0.45
N PHE A 177 -1.81 19.64 0.75
CA PHE A 177 -2.11 18.54 -0.17
C PHE A 177 -3.61 18.17 -0.11
N PRO A 178 -4.21 17.81 -1.23
CA PRO A 178 -3.67 17.61 -2.59
C PRO A 178 -3.65 18.89 -3.45
N TYR A 179 -3.97 20.06 -2.90
CA TYR A 179 -4.12 21.32 -3.67
C TYR A 179 -2.78 21.89 -4.14
N HIS A 180 -1.70 21.65 -3.41
CA HIS A 180 -0.34 21.83 -3.91
C HIS A 180 0.26 20.49 -4.36
N PRO A 181 1.12 20.45 -5.40
CA PRO A 181 1.75 19.22 -5.83
C PRO A 181 2.78 18.74 -4.82
N PHE A 182 2.79 17.44 -4.55
CA PHE A 182 3.79 16.82 -3.68
C PHE A 182 5.19 16.87 -4.30
N ASP A 183 5.28 17.11 -5.61
CA ASP A 183 6.54 17.29 -6.34
C ASP A 183 7.43 18.38 -5.74
N HIS A 184 6.88 19.38 -5.07
CA HIS A 184 7.68 20.39 -4.37
C HIS A 184 8.57 19.78 -3.28
N PHE A 185 8.07 18.78 -2.54
CA PHE A 185 8.88 18.06 -1.55
C PHE A 185 9.91 17.15 -2.22
N ILE A 186 9.53 16.47 -3.30
CA ILE A 186 10.43 15.63 -4.09
C ILE A 186 11.54 16.49 -4.68
N ASP A 187 11.23 17.66 -5.24
CA ASP A 187 12.20 18.59 -5.81
C ASP A 187 13.15 19.15 -4.75
N LEU A 188 12.67 19.41 -3.52
CA LEU A 188 13.53 19.77 -2.39
C LEU A 188 14.57 18.66 -2.11
N LEU A 189 14.16 17.39 -2.07
CA LEU A 189 15.08 16.28 -1.85
C LEU A 189 16.04 16.09 -3.04
N ARG A 190 15.57 16.27 -4.26
CA ARG A 190 16.41 16.22 -5.47
C ARG A 190 17.46 17.34 -5.45
N GLU A 191 17.06 18.56 -5.14
CA GLU A 191 18.00 19.68 -4.99
C GLU A 191 19.01 19.38 -3.89
N ALA A 192 18.56 18.91 -2.72
CA ALA A 192 19.46 18.52 -1.63
C ALA A 192 20.42 17.39 -2.02
N SER A 193 20.01 16.48 -2.89
CA SER A 193 20.87 15.37 -3.34
C SER A 193 22.05 15.82 -4.19
N ILE A 194 21.92 16.93 -4.93
CA ILE A 194 22.93 17.44 -5.86
C ILE A 194 23.67 18.71 -5.35
N ASP A 195 23.12 19.45 -4.36
CA ASP A 195 23.77 20.64 -3.81
C ASP A 195 25.12 20.24 -3.17
N PRO A 196 26.26 20.78 -3.61
CA PRO A 196 27.57 20.40 -3.10
C PRO A 196 27.78 20.76 -1.63
N PHE A 197 26.98 21.67 -1.09
CA PHE A 197 27.10 22.13 0.29
C PHE A 197 26.17 21.36 1.25
N VAL A 198 25.22 20.59 0.74
CA VAL A 198 24.40 19.68 1.59
C VAL A 198 25.28 18.53 2.05
N THR A 199 25.35 18.34 3.36
CA THR A 199 26.19 17.33 4.01
C THR A 199 25.36 16.14 4.50
N SER A 200 24.12 16.38 4.96
CA SER A 200 23.28 15.29 5.47
C SER A 200 21.79 15.52 5.25
N ILE A 201 21.06 14.38 5.14
CA ILE A 201 19.60 14.30 5.10
C ILE A 201 19.16 13.27 6.12
N HIS A 202 18.29 13.67 7.05
CA HIS A 202 17.68 12.80 8.03
C HIS A 202 16.16 12.81 7.80
N ILE A 203 15.52 11.63 7.71
CA ILE A 203 14.08 11.56 7.40
C ILE A 203 13.41 10.38 8.11
N THR A 204 12.17 10.60 8.56
CA THR A 204 11.30 9.52 9.06
C THR A 204 10.39 9.02 7.95
N LEU A 205 10.25 7.70 7.84
CA LEU A 205 9.47 7.03 6.81
C LEU A 205 8.47 6.08 7.47
N TYR A 206 7.17 6.29 7.21
CA TYR A 206 6.09 5.48 7.79
C TYR A 206 5.37 4.63 6.73
N ARG A 207 4.92 5.25 5.65
CA ARG A 207 4.30 4.59 4.49
C ARG A 207 4.96 5.12 3.24
N LEU A 208 5.39 4.23 2.39
CA LEU A 208 6.10 4.55 1.16
C LEU A 208 5.26 4.18 -0.06
N ALA A 209 5.36 4.98 -1.11
CA ALA A 209 4.76 4.65 -2.40
C ALA A 209 5.46 3.42 -2.99
N ARG A 210 4.73 2.66 -3.82
CA ARG A 210 5.29 1.48 -4.47
C ARG A 210 6.49 1.81 -5.37
N ASN A 211 6.44 2.96 -6.06
CA ASN A 211 7.52 3.51 -6.88
C ASN A 211 7.92 4.88 -6.32
N SER A 212 8.55 4.88 -5.13
CA SER A 212 8.79 6.11 -4.38
C SER A 212 9.88 6.97 -4.98
N SER A 213 9.52 8.19 -5.41
CA SER A 213 10.45 9.24 -5.81
C SER A 213 11.23 9.80 -4.63
N VAL A 214 10.65 9.78 -3.43
CA VAL A 214 11.33 10.14 -2.18
C VAL A 214 12.51 9.20 -1.95
N ILE A 215 12.30 7.89 -2.01
CA ILE A 215 13.38 6.89 -1.86
C ILE A 215 14.45 7.07 -2.92
N ASN A 216 14.05 7.28 -4.18
CA ASN A 216 15.01 7.51 -5.26
C ASN A 216 15.88 8.75 -5.03
N ALA A 217 15.31 9.84 -4.49
CA ALA A 217 16.07 11.05 -4.16
C ALA A 217 17.06 10.81 -3.01
N LEU A 218 16.67 10.01 -1.99
CA LEU A 218 17.56 9.64 -0.87
C LEU A 218 18.72 8.75 -1.32
N MET A 219 18.46 7.76 -2.18
CA MET A 219 19.51 6.92 -2.77
C MET A 219 20.49 7.76 -3.60
N ASN A 220 19.98 8.68 -4.42
CA ASN A 220 20.81 9.61 -5.19
C ASN A 220 21.64 10.52 -4.28
N ALA A 221 21.10 10.99 -3.16
CA ALA A 221 21.86 11.76 -2.19
C ALA A 221 23.03 10.93 -1.60
N ALA A 222 22.80 9.69 -1.22
CA ALA A 222 23.85 8.79 -0.71
C ALA A 222 24.92 8.54 -1.78
N ARG A 223 24.55 8.25 -3.02
CA ARG A 223 25.47 8.09 -4.16
C ARG A 223 26.30 9.34 -4.43
N ASN A 224 25.74 10.52 -4.17
CA ASN A 224 26.43 11.81 -4.27
C ASN A 224 27.23 12.16 -2.99
N GLY A 225 27.50 11.21 -2.12
CA GLY A 225 28.35 11.35 -0.94
C GLY A 225 27.70 12.09 0.23
N LYS A 226 26.36 12.25 0.26
CA LYS A 226 25.65 12.82 1.41
C LYS A 226 25.46 11.77 2.50
N SER A 227 25.58 12.18 3.76
CA SER A 227 25.20 11.32 4.90
C SER A 227 23.67 11.24 4.98
N VAL A 228 23.09 10.13 4.56
CA VAL A 228 21.64 9.92 4.61
C VAL A 228 21.29 8.99 5.75
N THR A 229 20.37 9.41 6.63
CA THR A 229 19.82 8.58 7.71
C THR A 229 18.32 8.54 7.59
N THR A 230 17.76 7.34 7.54
CA THR A 230 16.32 7.12 7.52
C THR A 230 15.89 6.37 8.77
N VAL A 231 14.77 6.79 9.39
CA VAL A 231 14.10 6.03 10.44
C VAL A 231 12.84 5.44 9.82
N VAL A 232 12.81 4.12 9.65
CA VAL A 232 11.73 3.40 8.99
C VAL A 232 10.84 2.72 10.03
N GLU A 233 9.54 3.00 10.02
CA GLU A 233 8.57 2.31 10.86
C GLU A 233 8.22 0.96 10.27
N LEU A 234 8.62 -0.11 10.91
CA LEU A 234 8.34 -1.48 10.44
C LEU A 234 6.91 -1.95 10.75
N GLN A 235 6.28 -1.41 11.79
CA GLN A 235 4.92 -1.78 12.19
C GLN A 235 3.84 -0.88 11.56
N ALA A 236 4.11 -0.35 10.35
CA ALA A 236 3.09 0.35 9.58
C ALA A 236 2.10 -0.68 9.00
N ARG A 237 0.96 -0.85 9.67
CA ARG A 237 -0.04 -1.91 9.35
C ARG A 237 -0.37 -1.96 7.86
N PHE A 238 -0.16 -3.13 7.25
CA PHE A 238 -0.32 -3.47 5.84
C PHE A 238 0.80 -2.98 4.89
N ASP A 239 1.78 -2.23 5.37
CA ASP A 239 2.92 -1.74 4.58
C ASP A 239 4.25 -2.33 5.04
N GLU A 240 4.22 -3.29 5.98
CA GLU A 240 5.41 -3.88 6.60
C GLU A 240 6.36 -4.49 5.56
N GLU A 241 5.83 -5.30 4.63
CA GLU A 241 6.64 -5.92 3.55
C GLU A 241 7.29 -4.86 2.65
N ALA A 242 6.55 -3.80 2.33
CA ALA A 242 7.07 -2.69 1.51
C ALA A 242 8.16 -1.92 2.26
N ASN A 243 7.97 -1.66 3.54
CA ASN A 243 8.93 -0.94 4.36
C ASN A 243 10.22 -1.75 4.59
N ILE A 244 10.13 -3.07 4.78
CA ILE A 244 11.30 -3.97 4.83
C ILE A 244 12.04 -3.93 3.48
N HIS A 245 11.32 -4.08 2.37
CA HIS A 245 11.92 -4.06 1.02
C HIS A 245 12.69 -2.75 0.77
N TRP A 246 12.05 -1.61 1.02
CA TRP A 246 12.70 -0.31 0.83
C TRP A 246 13.85 -0.07 1.81
N GLY A 247 13.71 -0.53 3.06
CA GLY A 247 14.77 -0.44 4.05
C GLY A 247 16.03 -1.17 3.61
N ASN A 248 15.89 -2.42 3.14
CA ASN A 248 17.02 -3.21 2.61
C ASN A 248 17.65 -2.53 1.40
N ARG A 249 16.84 -2.03 0.46
CA ARG A 249 17.34 -1.34 -0.72
C ARG A 249 18.10 -0.04 -0.37
N LEU A 250 17.65 0.70 0.65
CA LEU A 250 18.35 1.86 1.15
C LEU A 250 19.71 1.49 1.77
N LEU A 251 19.77 0.38 2.53
CA LEU A 251 21.03 -0.13 3.09
C LEU A 251 22.02 -0.51 1.99
N ASP A 252 21.58 -1.19 0.94
CA ASP A 252 22.42 -1.58 -0.21
C ASP A 252 23.04 -0.36 -0.91
N GLU A 253 22.38 0.80 -0.83
CA GLU A 253 22.85 2.07 -1.40
C GLU A 253 23.64 2.93 -0.40
N GLY A 254 24.03 2.37 0.76
CA GLY A 254 24.84 3.05 1.75
C GLY A 254 24.10 4.05 2.64
N VAL A 255 22.77 4.04 2.63
CA VAL A 255 21.95 4.84 3.54
C VAL A 255 21.94 4.19 4.92
N LYS A 256 22.12 4.97 5.98
CA LYS A 256 21.93 4.49 7.35
C LYS A 256 20.45 4.32 7.63
N VAL A 257 20.00 3.07 7.81
CA VAL A 257 18.61 2.76 8.15
C VAL A 257 18.50 2.40 9.63
N ILE A 258 17.57 3.05 10.31
CA ILE A 258 17.19 2.75 11.70
C ILE A 258 15.77 2.23 11.65
N TYR A 259 15.56 1.01 12.10
CA TYR A 259 14.25 0.36 12.11
C TYR A 259 13.56 0.61 13.43
N GLY A 260 12.55 1.50 13.40
CA GLY A 260 11.74 1.85 14.55
C GLY A 260 12.52 2.54 15.68
N VAL A 261 11.84 2.75 16.78
CA VAL A 261 12.40 3.18 18.07
C VAL A 261 11.84 2.24 19.12
N PRO A 262 12.68 1.56 19.92
CA PRO A 262 12.19 0.61 20.93
C PRO A 262 11.11 1.21 21.84
N GLY A 263 9.99 0.51 21.99
CA GLY A 263 8.87 0.95 22.82
C GLY A 263 8.03 2.11 22.27
N LEU A 264 8.36 2.66 21.10
CA LEU A 264 7.67 3.79 20.48
C LEU A 264 7.31 3.52 19.04
N LYS A 265 6.22 4.12 18.58
CA LYS A 265 5.84 4.13 17.17
C LYS A 265 6.34 5.39 16.49
N VAL A 266 7.12 5.25 15.43
CA VAL A 266 7.65 6.38 14.66
C VAL A 266 6.55 6.92 13.75
N HIS A 267 5.77 7.87 14.26
CA HIS A 267 4.65 8.46 13.52
C HIS A 267 4.89 9.91 13.09
N SER A 268 5.94 10.56 13.54
CA SER A 268 6.32 11.90 13.08
C SER A 268 6.71 11.88 11.60
N LYS A 269 6.39 12.95 10.88
CA LYS A 269 6.81 13.17 9.50
C LYS A 269 7.76 14.34 9.51
N LEU A 270 9.04 13.99 9.58
CA LEU A 270 10.15 14.93 9.74
C LEU A 270 11.23 14.62 8.72
N CYS A 271 11.66 15.64 8.00
CA CYS A 271 12.86 15.62 7.18
C CYS A 271 13.74 16.80 7.59
N LEU A 272 15.02 16.54 7.86
CA LEU A 272 16.01 17.57 8.20
C LEU A 272 17.16 17.48 7.21
N ILE A 273 17.44 18.60 6.53
CA ILE A 273 18.54 18.77 5.59
C ILE A 273 19.57 19.72 6.21
N THR A 274 20.81 19.27 6.30
CA THR A 274 21.93 20.11 6.79
C THR A 274 22.80 20.52 5.61
N ARG A 275 23.06 21.82 5.52
CA ARG A 275 23.90 22.46 4.49
C ARG A 275 25.01 23.24 5.16
N VAL A 276 26.27 23.01 4.77
CA VAL A 276 27.44 23.67 5.34
C VAL A 276 28.17 24.38 4.22
N LYS A 277 28.33 25.69 4.35
CA LYS A 277 29.11 26.50 3.40
C LYS A 277 30.10 27.37 4.17
N GLY A 278 31.38 27.03 4.11
CA GLY A 278 32.41 27.59 4.98
C GLY A 278 32.08 27.29 6.45
N GLU A 279 32.10 28.30 7.30
CA GLU A 279 31.75 28.16 8.72
C GLU A 279 30.24 28.22 8.99
N VAL A 280 29.41 28.46 7.97
CA VAL A 280 27.98 28.66 8.14
C VAL A 280 27.24 27.32 7.95
N THR A 281 26.58 26.86 9.02
CA THR A 281 25.68 25.71 9.00
C THR A 281 24.23 26.20 8.92
N GLN A 282 23.51 25.71 7.91
CA GLN A 282 22.10 25.97 7.69
C GLN A 282 21.34 24.64 7.83
N ARG A 283 20.18 24.67 8.50
CA ARG A 283 19.31 23.51 8.66
C ARG A 283 17.93 23.87 8.12
N TYR A 284 17.40 22.99 7.29
CA TYR A 284 16.07 23.09 6.70
C TYR A 284 15.25 21.92 7.17
N ALA A 285 14.06 22.17 7.67
CA ALA A 285 13.17 21.12 8.16
C ALA A 285 11.86 21.12 7.37
N ALA A 286 11.40 19.93 7.00
CA ALA A 286 10.03 19.71 6.55
C ALA A 286 9.29 18.91 7.61
N LEU A 287 8.17 19.46 8.07
CA LEU A 287 7.28 18.86 9.07
C LEU A 287 5.92 18.60 8.41
N GLY A 288 5.33 17.45 8.63
CA GLY A 288 4.05 17.11 8.02
C GLY A 288 3.10 16.37 8.95
N THR A 289 1.81 16.53 8.71
CA THR A 289 0.75 15.71 9.32
C THR A 289 0.50 14.43 8.50
N GLY A 290 0.73 14.50 7.17
CA GLY A 290 0.64 13.38 6.22
C GLY A 290 1.99 12.72 5.95
N ASN A 291 1.98 11.46 5.51
CA ASN A 291 3.19 10.73 5.19
C ASN A 291 3.93 11.33 3.98
N PHE A 292 5.27 11.16 3.93
CA PHE A 292 6.06 11.47 2.75
C PHE A 292 5.85 10.42 1.67
N ASN A 293 4.65 10.41 1.10
CA ASN A 293 4.18 9.40 0.16
C ASN A 293 3.35 10.07 -0.93
N GLU A 294 3.85 10.03 -2.16
CA GLU A 294 3.27 10.66 -3.33
C GLU A 294 1.89 10.08 -3.72
N ASP A 295 1.62 8.81 -3.40
CA ASP A 295 0.34 8.16 -3.74
C ASP A 295 -0.80 8.62 -2.83
N THR A 296 -0.48 9.03 -1.58
CA THR A 296 -1.47 9.48 -0.60
C THR A 296 -1.59 11.00 -0.50
N ALA A 297 -0.69 11.73 -1.16
CA ALA A 297 -0.72 13.19 -1.24
C ALA A 297 -1.51 13.73 -2.44
N ARG A 298 -2.18 12.84 -3.17
CA ARG A 298 -3.01 13.15 -4.35
C ARG A 298 -4.47 13.34 -3.99
#